data_9c4563a7e5bde13633c4d2998f92fcac
#
_entry.id   9c4563a7e5bde13633c4d2998f92fcac
#
_cell.length_a   1.000
_cell.length_b   1.000
_cell.length_c   1.000
_cell.angle_alpha   90.00
_cell.angle_beta   90.00
_cell.angle_gamma   90.00
#
_symmetry.space_group_name_H-M   'P 1'
#
loop_
_entity.id
_entity.type
_entity.pdbx_description
1 polymer ?
#
loop_
_entity_poly.entity_id
_entity_poly.type
_entity_poly.pdbx_seq_one_letter_code
_entity_poly.pdbx_strand_id
1 'polypeptide(L)' 'MQLTRQHVVDVLRTAGLPEMADEAARDLPDPVDSEQVAAWAVPYRINMGELVSLMGGSP' A
#
# COMPACT_ATOMS: atom_id res chain seq x y z
N MET A 1 1.81 4.87 11.32
CA MET A 1 3.12 4.24 11.05
C MET A 1 3.64 4.72 9.72
N GLN A 2 4.86 5.16 9.68
CA GLN A 2 5.49 5.65 8.46
C GLN A 2 6.12 4.50 7.67
N LEU A 3 5.87 4.51 6.38
CA LEU A 3 6.37 3.49 5.45
C LEU A 3 7.12 4.19 4.31
N THR A 4 8.03 3.47 3.67
CA THR A 4 8.58 3.98 2.43
C THR A 4 7.60 3.68 1.29
N ARG A 5 7.55 4.59 0.31
CA ARG A 5 6.71 4.36 -0.86
C ARG A 5 7.12 3.07 -1.58
N GLN A 6 8.42 2.78 -1.65
CA GLN A 6 8.92 1.57 -2.27
C GLN A 6 8.38 0.32 -1.58
N HIS A 7 8.28 0.36 -0.26
CA HIS A 7 7.72 -0.77 0.48
C HIS A 7 6.27 -1.05 0.06
N VAL A 8 5.47 0.01 -0.05
CA VAL A 8 4.07 -0.11 -0.49
C VAL A 8 4.00 -0.67 -1.91
N VAL A 9 4.84 -0.17 -2.80
CA VAL A 9 4.90 -0.65 -4.19
C VAL A 9 5.24 -2.13 -4.23
N ASP A 10 6.23 -2.56 -3.45
CA ASP A 10 6.65 -3.97 -3.41
C ASP A 10 5.54 -4.87 -2.89
N VAL A 11 4.84 -4.44 -1.85
CA VAL A 11 3.71 -5.19 -1.29
C VAL A 11 2.61 -5.35 -2.34
N LEU A 12 2.29 -4.29 -3.06
CA LEU A 12 1.24 -4.35 -4.09
C LEU A 12 1.63 -5.29 -5.22
N ARG A 13 2.88 -5.28 -5.64
CA ARG A 13 3.37 -6.22 -6.65
C ARG A 13 3.28 -7.66 -6.17
N THR A 14 3.70 -7.89 -4.94
CA THR A 14 3.63 -9.23 -4.33
C THR A 14 2.20 -9.73 -4.22
N ALA A 15 1.26 -8.82 -4.00
CA ALA A 15 -0.16 -9.14 -3.92
C ALA A 15 -0.80 -9.36 -5.29
N GLY A 16 -0.05 -9.21 -6.39
CA GLY A 16 -0.58 -9.39 -7.73
C GLY A 16 -1.33 -8.18 -8.27
N LEU A 17 -0.95 -6.99 -7.81
CA LEU A 17 -1.60 -5.73 -8.19
C LEU A 17 -0.59 -4.76 -8.82
N PRO A 18 0.02 -5.15 -9.95
CA PRO A 18 1.08 -4.32 -10.55
C PRO A 18 0.61 -2.95 -11.01
N GLU A 19 -0.63 -2.84 -11.48
CA GLU A 19 -1.18 -1.55 -11.91
C GLU A 19 -1.33 -0.60 -10.73
N MET A 20 -1.81 -1.11 -9.59
CA MET A 20 -1.89 -0.31 -8.38
C MET A 20 -0.51 0.07 -7.86
N ALA A 21 0.45 -0.83 -8.00
CA ALA A 21 1.83 -0.52 -7.61
C ALA A 21 2.36 0.68 -8.38
N ASP A 22 2.10 0.74 -9.68
CA ASP A 22 2.49 1.87 -10.51
C ASP A 22 1.80 3.16 -10.07
N GLU A 23 0.51 3.09 -9.77
CA GLU A 23 -0.24 4.25 -9.29
C GLU A 23 0.26 4.71 -7.93
N ALA A 24 0.57 3.78 -7.03
CA ALA A 24 1.13 4.12 -5.73
C ALA A 24 2.46 4.86 -5.88
N ALA A 25 3.30 4.40 -6.81
CA ALA A 25 4.59 5.04 -7.06
C ALA A 25 4.44 6.49 -7.54
N ARG A 26 3.32 6.81 -8.19
CA ARG A 26 3.06 8.17 -8.68
C ARG A 26 2.30 9.03 -7.70
N ASP A 27 1.34 8.43 -6.99
CA ASP A 27 0.37 9.18 -6.20
C ASP A 27 0.74 9.34 -4.73
N LEU A 28 1.46 8.38 -4.18
CA LEU A 28 1.80 8.42 -2.75
C LEU A 28 3.10 9.17 -2.50
N PRO A 29 3.15 9.92 -1.38
CA PRO A 29 4.40 10.58 -0.98
C PRO A 29 5.40 9.57 -0.43
N ASP A 30 6.64 10.02 -0.22
CA ASP A 30 7.68 9.21 0.38
C ASP A 30 8.38 10.05 1.45
N PRO A 31 8.27 9.74 2.72
CA PRO A 31 7.56 8.58 3.29
C PRO A 31 6.05 8.75 3.26
N VAL A 32 5.34 7.65 3.42
CA VAL A 32 3.88 7.64 3.45
C VAL A 32 3.39 7.00 4.74
N ASP A 33 2.35 7.57 5.32
CA ASP A 33 1.73 7.01 6.52
C ASP A 33 0.77 5.88 6.13
N SER A 34 0.68 4.85 6.97
CA SER A 34 -0.21 3.73 6.72
C SER A 34 -1.68 4.17 6.58
N GLU A 35 -2.08 5.21 7.30
CA GLU A 35 -3.44 5.74 7.17
C GLU A 35 -3.65 6.38 5.79
N GLN A 36 -2.64 7.01 5.24
CA GLN A 36 -2.71 7.57 3.90
C GLN A 36 -2.86 6.46 2.85
N VAL A 37 -2.14 5.36 3.03
CA VAL A 37 -2.26 4.21 2.16
C VAL A 37 -3.67 3.65 2.22
N ALA A 38 -4.22 3.51 3.42
CA ALA A 38 -5.57 3.00 3.60
C ALA A 38 -6.60 3.88 2.89
N ALA A 39 -6.51 5.19 3.05
CA ALA A 39 -7.42 6.12 2.40
C ALA A 39 -7.28 6.09 0.88
N TRP A 40 -6.05 6.01 0.40
CA TRP A 40 -5.77 5.93 -1.02
C TRP A 40 -6.34 4.65 -1.65
N ALA A 41 -6.31 3.54 -0.89
CA ALA A 41 -6.74 2.25 -1.39
C ALA A 41 -8.26 2.06 -1.43
N VAL A 42 -9.01 2.91 -0.74
CA VAL A 42 -10.48 2.78 -0.66
C VAL A 42 -11.16 2.66 -2.03
N PRO A 43 -10.85 3.53 -3.01
CA PRO A 43 -11.50 3.43 -4.33
C PRO A 43 -11.21 2.14 -5.08
N TYR A 44 -10.16 1.44 -4.71
CA TYR A 44 -9.75 0.20 -5.37
C TYR A 44 -10.37 -1.05 -4.74
N ARG A 45 -11.13 -0.86 -3.66
CA ARG A 45 -11.84 -1.94 -2.96
C ARG A 45 -10.92 -3.06 -2.50
N ILE A 46 -9.74 -2.71 -2.03
CA ILE A 46 -8.78 -3.67 -1.52
C ILE A 46 -9.18 -4.08 -0.10
N ASN A 47 -8.99 -5.37 0.22
CA ASN A 47 -9.12 -5.84 1.58
C ASN A 47 -7.92 -5.34 2.40
N MET A 48 -8.15 -4.32 3.20
CA MET A 48 -7.08 -3.69 3.98
C MET A 48 -6.47 -4.64 5.00
N GLY A 49 -7.24 -5.58 5.52
CA GLY A 49 -6.71 -6.57 6.44
C GLY A 49 -5.62 -7.41 5.79
N GLU A 50 -5.85 -7.87 4.56
CA GLU A 50 -4.83 -8.60 3.82
C GLU A 50 -3.62 -7.74 3.50
N LEU A 51 -3.85 -6.51 3.08
CA LEU A 51 -2.76 -5.62 2.73
C LEU A 51 -1.87 -5.33 3.93
N VAL A 52 -2.47 -5.05 5.07
CA VAL A 52 -1.73 -4.81 6.32
C VAL A 52 -0.93 -6.04 6.72
N SER A 53 -1.50 -7.23 6.59
CA SER A 53 -0.79 -8.48 6.87
C SER A 53 0.44 -8.65 5.98
N LEU A 54 0.29 -8.34 4.70
CA LEU A 54 1.41 -8.43 3.74
C LEU A 54 2.51 -7.43 4.07
N MET A 55 2.15 -6.29 4.63
CA MET A 55 3.12 -5.27 5.04
C MET A 55 3.77 -5.56 6.40
N GLY A 56 3.42 -6.68 7.02
CA GLY A 56 3.97 -7.04 8.30
C GLY A 56 3.33 -6.33 9.48
N GLY A 57 2.16 -5.73 9.26
CA GLY A 57 1.42 -5.04 10.30
C GLY A 57 0.55 -5.96 11.14
N SER A 58 0.99 -7.16 11.33
CA SER A 58 0.24 -8.14 12.10
C SER A 58 0.13 -7.74 13.56
N PRO A 59 -1.00 -7.92 14.17
CA PRO A 59 -1.13 -7.72 15.61
C PRO A 59 -0.32 -8.74 16.39
#